data_71d38c53ecd1c4961ff4127e3951a9a7
#
_entry.id   71d38c53ecd1c4961ff4127e3951a9a7
#
_cell.length_a   1.000
_cell.length_b   1.000
_cell.length_c   1.000
_cell.angle_alpha   90.00
_cell.angle_beta   90.00
_cell.angle_gamma   90.00
#
_symmetry.space_group_name_H-M   'P 1'
#
loop_
_entity.id
_entity.type
_entity.pdbx_description
1 polymer ?
#
loop_
_entity_poly.entity_id
_entity_poly.type
_entity_poly.pdbx_seq_one_letter_code
_entity_poly.pdbx_strand_id
1 'polypeptide(L)'
;MRIITGSAKGARLETLPGENTRPTAERVKEAVFSSLHFELSEKRFLDLFAGSGQMGLEALSRGAASAVFVDSERAACDIIIKNAKHTKLFDRCRVAMCTYEEYLRGAAKKERF
;
A
#
# COMPACT_ATOMS: atom_id res chain seq x y z
N MET A 1 4.51 -11.13 -5.90
CA MET A 1 3.96 -9.83 -6.33
C MET A 1 5.09 -8.83 -6.46
N ARG A 2 4.98 -7.87 -7.34
CA ARG A 2 6.04 -6.87 -7.55
C ARG A 2 5.45 -5.49 -7.86
N ILE A 3 6.25 -4.46 -7.65
CA ILE A 3 5.90 -3.10 -8.06
C ILE A 3 5.96 -3.02 -9.58
N ILE A 4 4.93 -2.47 -10.20
CA ILE A 4 4.79 -2.42 -11.65
C ILE A 4 5.48 -1.21 -12.26
N THR A 5 5.32 -0.05 -11.66
CA THR A 5 5.78 1.23 -12.24
C THR A 5 6.33 2.16 -11.15
N GLY A 6 7.10 3.16 -11.55
CA GLY A 6 7.57 4.21 -10.67
C GLY A 6 8.96 3.98 -10.11
N SER A 7 9.27 4.66 -9.01
CA SER A 7 10.63 4.68 -8.42
C SER A 7 11.10 3.30 -7.93
N ALA A 8 10.17 2.43 -7.57
CA ALA A 8 10.48 1.08 -7.11
C ALA A 8 10.12 0.00 -8.13
N LYS A 9 9.97 0.36 -9.41
CA LYS A 9 9.60 -0.58 -10.47
C LYS A 9 10.44 -1.84 -10.43
N GLY A 10 9.79 -3.01 -10.51
CA GLY A 10 10.43 -4.31 -10.53
C GLY A 10 10.76 -4.90 -9.17
N ALA A 11 10.63 -4.13 -8.10
CA ALA A 11 10.91 -4.64 -6.75
C ALA A 11 9.92 -5.74 -6.39
N ARG A 12 10.43 -6.85 -5.86
CA ARG A 12 9.59 -7.95 -5.40
C ARG A 12 9.06 -7.66 -4.00
N LEU A 13 7.81 -7.99 -3.78
CA LEU A 13 7.16 -7.85 -2.48
C LEU A 13 6.89 -9.22 -1.89
N GLU A 14 7.11 -9.37 -0.59
CA GLU A 14 6.66 -10.56 0.12
C GLU A 14 5.16 -10.49 0.28
N THR A 15 4.52 -11.66 0.26
CA THR A 15 3.07 -11.79 0.40
C THR A 15 2.73 -12.67 1.59
N LEU A 16 1.52 -12.49 2.13
CA LEU A 16 1.01 -13.33 3.20
C LEU A 16 0.61 -14.70 2.64
N PRO A 17 0.71 -15.77 3.45
CA PRO A 17 0.16 -17.06 3.06
C PRO A 17 -1.33 -16.93 2.71
N GLY A 18 -1.71 -17.47 1.56
CA GLY A 18 -3.09 -17.39 1.08
C GLY A 18 -3.45 -16.11 0.34
N GLU A 19 -2.57 -15.12 0.31
CA GLU A 19 -2.80 -13.90 -0.46
C GLU A 19 -2.77 -14.20 -1.96
N ASN A 20 -3.68 -13.58 -2.72
CA ASN A 20 -3.77 -13.83 -4.14
C ASN A 20 -2.64 -13.14 -4.90
N THR A 21 -1.76 -13.95 -5.49
CA THR A 21 -0.60 -13.46 -6.27
C THR A 21 -0.70 -13.85 -7.74
N ARG A 22 -1.88 -14.24 -8.21
CA ARG A 22 -2.08 -14.66 -9.61
C ARG A 22 -1.82 -13.51 -10.59
N PRO A 23 -1.46 -13.83 -11.85
CA PRO A 23 -1.34 -12.81 -12.90
C PRO A 23 -2.58 -11.94 -13.07
N THR A 24 -3.78 -12.51 -12.84
CA THR A 24 -5.04 -11.77 -12.88
C THR A 24 -5.06 -10.63 -11.86
N ALA A 25 -4.59 -10.90 -10.63
CA ALA A 25 -4.52 -9.88 -9.59
C ALA A 25 -3.55 -8.75 -9.98
N GLU A 26 -2.42 -9.08 -10.60
CA GLU A 26 -1.49 -8.07 -11.10
C GLU A 26 -2.10 -7.23 -12.21
N ARG A 27 -2.88 -7.84 -13.10
CA ARG A 27 -3.56 -7.10 -14.18
C ARG A 27 -4.60 -6.13 -13.63
N VAL A 28 -5.35 -6.54 -12.61
CA VAL A 28 -6.33 -5.67 -11.96
C VAL A 28 -5.62 -4.49 -11.31
N LYS A 29 -4.55 -4.76 -10.59
CA LYS A 29 -3.74 -3.70 -9.97
C LYS A 29 -3.22 -2.73 -11.04
N GLU A 30 -2.67 -3.24 -12.11
CA GLU A 30 -2.15 -2.42 -13.22
C GLU A 30 -3.26 -1.56 -13.83
N ALA A 31 -4.43 -2.14 -14.09
CA ALA A 31 -5.55 -1.40 -14.69
C ALA A 31 -6.02 -0.27 -13.77
N VAL A 32 -6.17 -0.54 -12.48
CA VAL A 32 -6.58 0.48 -11.50
C VAL A 32 -5.58 1.62 -11.45
N PHE A 33 -4.29 1.31 -11.34
CA PHE A 33 -3.27 2.36 -11.23
C PHE A 33 -3.00 3.06 -12.54
N SER A 34 -3.16 2.40 -13.69
CA SER A 34 -3.02 3.08 -14.98
C SER A 34 -4.07 4.19 -15.14
N SER A 35 -5.30 3.95 -14.68
CA SER A 35 -6.34 4.97 -14.74
C SER A 35 -6.14 6.11 -13.75
N LEU A 36 -5.40 5.87 -12.65
CA LEU A 36 -5.18 6.86 -11.59
C LEU A 36 -3.79 7.49 -11.61
N HIS A 37 -2.91 7.05 -12.49
CA HIS A 37 -1.48 7.35 -12.42
C HIS A 37 -1.16 8.84 -12.25
N PHE A 38 -1.77 9.69 -13.05
CA PHE A 38 -1.52 11.14 -12.98
C PHE A 38 -2.19 11.81 -11.78
N GLU A 39 -3.18 11.18 -11.20
CA GLU A 39 -3.88 11.70 -10.03
C GLU A 39 -3.19 11.36 -8.72
N LEU A 40 -2.27 10.38 -8.73
CA LEU A 40 -1.56 9.94 -7.53
C LEU A 40 -0.46 10.90 -7.09
N SER A 41 0.08 11.70 -8.01
CA SER A 41 1.19 12.60 -7.69
C SER A 41 0.82 13.54 -6.54
N GLU A 42 1.64 13.52 -5.48
CA GLU A 42 1.46 14.33 -4.28
C GLU A 42 0.17 14.06 -3.48
N LYS A 43 -0.57 13.01 -3.82
CA LYS A 43 -1.76 12.60 -3.05
C LYS A 43 -1.39 11.72 -1.87
N ARG A 44 -2.26 11.70 -0.87
CA ARG A 44 -2.15 10.76 0.24
C ARG A 44 -3.03 9.56 -0.06
N PHE A 45 -2.49 8.37 0.15
CA PHE A 45 -3.17 7.11 -0.15
C PHE A 45 -3.53 6.41 1.16
N LEU A 46 -4.75 5.92 1.26
CA LEU A 46 -5.21 5.16 2.43
C LEU A 46 -5.64 3.76 1.99
N ASP A 47 -5.02 2.74 2.57
CA ASP A 47 -5.38 1.36 2.35
C ASP A 47 -5.92 0.75 3.64
N LEU A 48 -7.22 0.51 3.70
CA LEU A 48 -7.91 0.02 4.90
C LEU A 48 -7.79 -1.49 5.11
N PHE A 49 -7.35 -2.23 4.10
CA PHE A 49 -7.14 -3.68 4.15
C PHE A 49 -5.82 -4.01 3.47
N ALA A 50 -4.74 -3.59 4.10
CA ALA A 50 -3.47 -3.47 3.42
C ALA A 50 -2.80 -4.81 3.05
N GLY A 51 -3.02 -5.87 3.82
CA GLY A 51 -2.36 -7.16 3.55
C GLY A 51 -0.85 -7.04 3.51
N SER A 52 -0.24 -7.33 2.36
CA SER A 52 1.21 -7.17 2.16
C SER A 52 1.62 -5.75 1.79
N GLY A 53 0.66 -4.83 1.65
CA GLY A 53 0.93 -3.44 1.31
C GLY A 53 1.13 -3.17 -0.17
N GLN A 54 0.84 -4.12 -1.04
CA GLN A 54 1.11 -3.98 -2.47
C GLN A 54 0.44 -2.77 -3.13
N MET A 55 -0.78 -2.45 -2.73
CA MET A 55 -1.51 -1.31 -3.33
C MET A 55 -0.92 0.03 -2.91
N GLY A 56 -0.70 0.23 -1.62
CA GLY A 56 -0.11 1.48 -1.12
C GLY A 56 1.33 1.68 -1.56
N LEU A 57 2.11 0.61 -1.60
CA LEU A 57 3.50 0.70 -2.10
C LEU A 57 3.54 1.01 -3.59
N GLU A 58 2.60 0.46 -4.37
CA GLU A 58 2.48 0.83 -5.78
C GLU A 58 2.15 2.32 -5.92
N ALA A 59 1.22 2.83 -5.11
CA ALA A 59 0.86 4.25 -5.12
C ALA A 59 2.07 5.13 -4.80
N LEU A 60 2.85 4.78 -3.77
CA LEU A 60 4.06 5.51 -3.42
C LEU A 60 5.10 5.47 -4.51
N SER A 61 5.29 4.29 -5.13
CA SER A 61 6.22 4.13 -6.24
C SER A 61 5.86 5.04 -7.42
N ARG A 62 4.58 5.31 -7.61
CA ARG A 62 4.07 6.16 -8.70
C ARG A 62 3.98 7.64 -8.33
N GLY A 63 4.43 8.03 -7.14
CA GLY A 63 4.55 9.42 -6.77
C GLY A 63 3.60 9.94 -5.71
N ALA A 64 2.81 9.07 -5.06
CA ALA A 64 1.99 9.51 -3.95
C ALA A 64 2.88 10.10 -2.84
N ALA A 65 2.40 11.13 -2.17
CA ALA A 65 3.17 11.81 -1.14
C ALA A 65 3.36 10.94 0.10
N SER A 66 2.32 10.21 0.48
CA SER A 66 2.36 9.31 1.63
C SER A 66 1.29 8.24 1.49
N ALA A 67 1.45 7.16 2.24
CA ALA A 67 0.45 6.10 2.31
C ALA A 67 0.27 5.66 3.75
N VAL A 68 -0.97 5.41 4.13
CA VAL A 68 -1.32 4.81 5.41
C VAL A 68 -1.85 3.42 5.13
N PHE A 69 -1.26 2.44 5.79
CA PHE A 69 -1.63 1.05 5.68
C PHE A 69 -2.34 0.64 6.96
N VAL A 70 -3.54 0.15 6.86
CA VAL A 70 -4.33 -0.30 8.01
C VAL A 70 -4.61 -1.79 7.87
N ASP A 71 -4.24 -2.56 8.88
CA ASP A 71 -4.55 -3.98 8.95
C ASP A 71 -4.58 -4.41 10.42
N SER A 72 -5.51 -5.25 10.78
CA SER A 72 -5.62 -5.74 12.16
C SER A 72 -4.65 -6.88 12.46
N GLU A 73 -4.08 -7.52 11.44
CA GLU A 73 -3.19 -8.65 11.60
C GLU A 73 -1.73 -8.19 11.76
N ARG A 74 -1.10 -8.64 12.83
CA ARG A 74 0.31 -8.30 13.07
C ARG A 74 1.21 -8.82 11.97
N ALA A 75 0.96 -10.04 11.48
CA ALA A 75 1.77 -10.62 10.40
C ALA A 75 1.71 -9.74 9.14
N ALA A 76 0.54 -9.19 8.81
CA ALA A 76 0.39 -8.28 7.70
C ALA A 76 1.21 -7.00 7.92
N CYS A 77 1.10 -6.39 9.09
CA CYS A 77 1.85 -5.17 9.40
C CYS A 77 3.36 -5.38 9.33
N ASP A 78 3.86 -6.52 9.81
CA ASP A 78 5.28 -6.84 9.74
C ASP A 78 5.76 -6.97 8.29
N ILE A 79 4.97 -7.60 7.43
CA ILE A 79 5.31 -7.74 6.01
C ILE A 79 5.26 -6.38 5.30
N ILE A 80 4.28 -5.53 5.61
CA ILE A 80 4.21 -4.18 5.04
C ILE A 80 5.49 -3.41 5.38
N ILE A 81 5.92 -3.43 6.62
CA ILE A 81 7.13 -2.74 7.05
C ILE A 81 8.34 -3.28 6.30
N LYS A 82 8.46 -4.59 6.19
CA LYS A 82 9.56 -5.22 5.48
C LYS A 82 9.57 -4.82 4.00
N ASN A 83 8.42 -4.89 3.34
CA ASN A 83 8.29 -4.50 1.94
C ASN A 83 8.58 -3.01 1.74
N ALA A 84 8.13 -2.16 2.66
CA ALA A 84 8.37 -0.72 2.59
C ALA A 84 9.87 -0.41 2.68
N LYS A 85 10.58 -1.07 3.59
CA LYS A 85 12.03 -0.90 3.72
C LYS A 85 12.77 -1.42 2.50
N HIS A 86 12.37 -2.58 1.99
CA HIS A 86 12.98 -3.18 0.80
C HIS A 86 12.85 -2.29 -0.43
N THR A 87 11.72 -1.62 -0.57
CA THR A 87 11.45 -0.73 -1.71
C THR A 87 11.95 0.70 -1.50
N LYS A 88 12.51 0.98 -0.32
CA LYS A 88 12.99 2.33 0.05
C LYS A 88 11.89 3.37 0.13
N LEU A 89 10.67 2.93 0.44
CA LEU A 89 9.50 3.79 0.54
C LEU A 89 9.03 4.00 1.99
N PHE A 90 9.76 3.43 2.94
CA PHE A 90 9.34 3.39 4.35
C PHE A 90 9.11 4.78 4.96
N ASP A 91 9.91 5.75 4.60
CA ASP A 91 9.81 7.12 5.14
C ASP A 91 8.53 7.86 4.73
N ARG A 92 7.81 7.33 3.74
CA ARG A 92 6.52 7.87 3.31
C ARG A 92 5.35 6.96 3.70
N CYS A 93 5.63 5.95 4.53
CA CYS A 93 4.65 4.98 4.99
C CYS A 93 4.26 5.22 6.44
N ARG A 94 3.02 4.91 6.76
CA ARG A 94 2.52 4.84 8.12
C ARG A 94 1.71 3.56 8.24
N VAL A 95 2.01 2.74 9.24
CA VAL A 95 1.33 1.47 9.44
C VAL A 95 0.54 1.52 10.73
N ALA A 96 -0.76 1.28 10.65
CA ALA A 96 -1.65 1.25 11.81
C ALA A 96 -2.19 -0.16 11.97
N MET A 97 -1.85 -0.79 13.10
CA MET A 97 -2.35 -2.12 13.43
C MET A 97 -3.65 -2.01 14.22
N CYS A 98 -4.75 -1.93 13.49
CA CYS A 98 -6.08 -1.82 14.06
C CYS A 98 -7.12 -2.20 13.02
N THR A 99 -8.40 -2.28 13.40
CA THR A 99 -9.46 -2.49 12.42
C THR A 99 -9.69 -1.22 11.63
N TYR A 100 -10.27 -1.34 10.43
CA TYR A 100 -10.62 -0.18 9.63
C TYR A 100 -11.62 0.74 10.38
N GLU A 101 -12.51 0.14 11.15
CA GLU A 101 -13.49 0.89 11.93
C GLU A 101 -12.84 1.75 13.01
N GLU A 102 -11.89 1.18 13.75
CA GLU A 102 -11.11 1.90 14.74
C GLU A 102 -10.31 3.03 14.11
N TYR A 103 -9.70 2.76 12.97
CA TYR A 103 -8.91 3.76 12.27
C TYR A 103 -9.78 4.94 11.81
N LEU A 104 -10.92 4.64 11.19
CA LEU A 104 -11.81 5.69 10.69
C LEU A 104 -12.37 6.57 11.81
N ARG A 105 -12.65 6.00 12.98
CA ARG A 105 -13.10 6.80 14.15
C ARG A 105 -12.02 7.76 14.62
N GLY A 106 -10.77 7.34 14.60
CA GLY A 106 -9.65 8.21 14.98
C GLY A 106 -9.29 9.21 13.91
N ALA A 107 -9.22 8.78 12.66
CA ALA A 107 -8.78 9.60 11.53
C ALA A 107 -9.77 10.71 11.18
N ALA A 108 -11.06 10.46 11.35
CA ALA A 108 -12.09 11.46 11.05
C ALA A 108 -11.88 12.77 11.80
N LYS A 109 -11.13 12.74 12.89
CA LYS A 109 -10.84 13.91 13.72
C LYS A 109 -9.49 14.56 13.41
N LYS A 110 -8.60 13.88 12.69
CA LYS A 110 -7.19 14.29 12.56
C LYS A 110 -6.66 14.39 11.15
N GLU A 111 -7.18 13.62 10.20
CA GLU A 111 -6.60 13.51 8.87
C GLU A 111 -7.65 13.57 7.78
N ARG A 112 -7.24 14.05 6.60
CA ARG A 112 -8.07 14.03 5.39
C ARG A 112 -7.29 13.33 4.28
N PHE A 113 -7.99 12.53 3.54
CA PHE A 113 -7.44 11.80 2.40
C PHE A 113 -8.12 12.20 1.10
#